data_12e43ef3967b078ab8f9444b58d88df8
#
_entry.id   12e43ef3967b078ab8f9444b58d88df8
#
_cell.length_a   1.000
_cell.length_b   1.000
_cell.length_c   1.000
_cell.angle_alpha   90.00
_cell.angle_beta   90.00
_cell.angle_gamma   90.00
#
_symmetry.space_group_name_H-M   'P 1'
#
loop_
_entity.id
_entity.type
_entity.pdbx_description
1 polymer ?
#
loop_
_entity_poly.entity_id
_entity_poly.type
_entity_poly.pdbx_seq_one_letter_code
_entity_poly.pdbx_strand_id
1 'polypeptide(L)'
;MRRIILVIAAMLILVSLTSCDTIKKISNMIEVGEKMEHPYASMNGAEVDVISADNKSLTIKIVNETDSTWQSGNMKDYRLEKKKDGEWYEVNQIGEYANTMELMIFAPGEELTHTFNFADRYGTLTSGKYRVVKAFWANRTDTMEAHEFYLVCEFDVK
;
A
#
# COMPACT_ATOMS: atom_id res chain seq x y z
N MET A 1 -44.33 38.73 0.64
CA MET A 1 -42.98 38.76 1.25
C MET A 1 -42.73 37.55 2.16
N ARG A 2 -43.60 37.19 3.11
CA ARG A 2 -43.35 36.05 4.05
C ARG A 2 -43.17 34.68 3.37
N ARG A 3 -43.86 34.40 2.25
CA ARG A 3 -43.78 33.10 1.52
C ARG A 3 -42.50 32.94 0.73
N ILE A 4 -41.90 34.01 0.24
CA ILE A 4 -40.61 33.99 -0.52
C ILE A 4 -39.45 33.73 0.43
N ILE A 5 -39.47 34.28 1.63
CA ILE A 5 -38.42 34.06 2.65
C ILE A 5 -38.37 32.61 3.12
N LEU A 6 -39.54 31.93 3.24
CA LEU A 6 -39.62 30.52 3.61
C LEU A 6 -39.07 29.58 2.54
N VAL A 7 -39.23 29.89 1.24
CA VAL A 7 -38.70 29.08 0.14
C VAL A 7 -37.17 29.22 0.05
N ILE A 8 -36.63 30.42 0.27
CA ILE A 8 -35.18 30.64 0.26
C ILE A 8 -34.50 29.95 1.46
N ALA A 9 -35.11 29.97 2.64
CA ALA A 9 -34.61 29.25 3.82
C ALA A 9 -34.61 27.72 3.63
N ALA A 10 -35.63 27.17 2.98
CA ALA A 10 -35.70 25.74 2.66
C ALA A 10 -34.66 25.31 1.63
N MET A 11 -34.36 26.13 0.61
CA MET A 11 -33.31 25.88 -0.37
C MET A 11 -31.92 25.92 0.25
N LEU A 12 -31.63 26.86 1.16
CA LEU A 12 -30.36 26.96 1.85
C LEU A 12 -30.09 25.76 2.76
N ILE A 13 -31.11 25.19 3.39
CA ILE A 13 -30.99 23.99 4.23
C ILE A 13 -30.74 22.73 3.38
N LEU A 14 -31.37 22.60 2.19
CA LEU A 14 -31.13 21.49 1.28
C LEU A 14 -29.71 21.50 0.71
N VAL A 15 -29.15 22.64 0.39
CA VAL A 15 -27.76 22.76 -0.11
C VAL A 15 -26.75 22.41 0.98
N SER A 16 -27.02 22.74 2.24
CA SER A 16 -26.09 22.42 3.36
C SER A 16 -26.05 20.91 3.68
N LEU A 17 -27.18 20.18 3.51
CA LEU A 17 -27.23 18.74 3.78
C LEU A 17 -26.52 17.91 2.68
N THR A 18 -26.63 18.32 1.42
CA THR A 18 -25.96 17.62 0.31
C THR A 18 -24.44 17.85 0.33
N SER A 19 -23.96 19.01 0.80
CA SER A 19 -22.52 19.29 0.87
C SER A 19 -21.82 18.47 1.96
N CYS A 20 -22.49 18.20 3.08
CA CYS A 20 -21.90 17.44 4.19
C CYS A 20 -21.67 15.96 3.85
N ASP A 21 -22.62 15.34 3.15
CA ASP A 21 -22.48 13.94 2.70
C ASP A 21 -21.46 13.79 1.58
N THR A 22 -21.37 14.77 0.69
CA THR A 22 -20.37 14.81 -0.37
C THR A 22 -18.95 14.99 0.21
N ILE A 23 -18.76 15.88 1.19
CA ILE A 23 -17.49 16.08 1.88
C ILE A 23 -17.08 14.82 2.65
N LYS A 24 -17.99 14.16 3.35
CA LYS A 24 -17.70 12.87 4.02
C LYS A 24 -17.33 11.76 3.03
N LYS A 25 -17.94 11.72 1.86
CA LYS A 25 -17.64 10.75 0.82
C LYS A 25 -16.27 11.00 0.18
N ILE A 26 -15.86 12.26 0.03
CA ILE A 26 -14.54 12.65 -0.48
C ILE A 26 -13.45 12.36 0.57
N SER A 27 -13.68 12.61 1.85
CA SER A 27 -12.71 12.35 2.92
C SER A 27 -12.40 10.87 3.15
N ASN A 28 -13.25 9.97 2.66
CA ASN A 28 -13.04 8.52 2.75
C ASN A 28 -12.48 7.90 1.46
N MET A 29 -12.20 8.68 0.43
CA MET A 29 -11.54 8.19 -0.78
C MET A 29 -10.04 8.15 -0.55
N ILE A 30 -9.45 6.97 -0.70
CA ILE A 30 -7.99 6.85 -0.75
C ILE A 30 -7.51 7.64 -1.97
N GLU A 31 -6.69 8.65 -1.70
CA GLU A 31 -6.08 9.44 -2.73
C GLU A 31 -4.94 8.65 -3.36
N VAL A 32 -4.97 8.51 -4.68
CA VAL A 32 -3.89 7.88 -5.44
C VAL A 32 -3.01 8.94 -6.07
N GLY A 33 -1.71 8.72 -6.01
CA GLY A 33 -0.67 9.59 -6.52
C GLY A 33 -0.27 9.28 -7.95
N GLU A 34 1.03 9.10 -8.18
CA GLU A 34 1.60 8.88 -9.48
C GLU A 34 1.30 7.48 -10.03
N LYS A 35 1.20 7.38 -11.36
CA LYS A 35 1.16 6.10 -12.06
C LYS A 35 2.51 5.42 -11.93
N MET A 36 2.49 4.14 -11.59
CA MET A 36 3.70 3.35 -11.38
C MET A 36 4.11 2.63 -12.67
N GLU A 37 5.39 2.71 -12.98
CA GLU A 37 5.96 1.94 -14.09
C GLU A 37 6.16 0.47 -13.73
N HIS A 38 6.05 -0.41 -14.70
CA HIS A 38 6.16 -1.87 -14.60
C HIS A 38 6.96 -2.45 -15.75
N PRO A 39 7.56 -3.65 -15.56
CA PRO A 39 7.53 -4.53 -14.40
C PRO A 39 8.60 -4.20 -13.34
N TYR A 40 8.38 -4.63 -12.09
CA TYR A 40 9.42 -4.65 -11.06
C TYR A 40 10.38 -5.83 -11.30
N ALA A 41 11.67 -5.62 -11.03
CA ALA A 41 12.63 -6.69 -11.03
C ALA A 41 12.26 -7.73 -9.96
N SER A 42 12.14 -9.00 -10.33
CA SER A 42 11.89 -10.13 -9.44
C SER A 42 13.12 -11.02 -9.34
N MET A 43 13.17 -11.87 -8.33
CA MET A 43 14.22 -12.87 -8.14
C MET A 43 13.58 -14.25 -8.07
N ASN A 44 14.07 -15.20 -8.87
CA ASN A 44 13.65 -16.59 -8.78
C ASN A 44 14.04 -17.17 -7.42
N GLY A 45 13.11 -17.86 -6.76
CA GLY A 45 13.29 -18.38 -5.40
C GLY A 45 13.02 -17.35 -4.30
N ALA A 46 12.58 -16.15 -4.65
CA ALA A 46 12.00 -15.21 -3.70
C ALA A 46 10.47 -15.41 -3.69
N GLU A 47 10.01 -16.26 -2.77
CA GLU A 47 8.60 -16.64 -2.69
C GLU A 47 7.85 -15.75 -1.68
N VAL A 48 6.63 -15.39 -2.03
CA VAL A 48 5.75 -14.62 -1.15
C VAL A 48 4.31 -15.10 -1.28
N ASP A 49 3.73 -15.49 -0.14
CA ASP A 49 2.35 -15.93 -0.02
C ASP A 49 1.52 -14.98 0.81
N VAL A 50 0.30 -14.68 0.35
CA VAL A 50 -0.69 -13.94 1.13
C VAL A 50 -1.42 -14.90 2.07
N ILE A 51 -1.21 -14.73 3.38
CA ILE A 51 -1.91 -15.50 4.42
C ILE A 51 -3.30 -14.91 4.67
N SER A 52 -3.39 -13.59 4.82
CA SER A 52 -4.66 -12.89 5.02
C SER A 52 -4.56 -11.44 4.56
N ALA A 53 -5.68 -10.90 4.10
CA ALA A 53 -5.78 -9.49 3.71
C ALA A 53 -7.18 -8.94 4.04
N ASP A 54 -7.21 -7.72 4.55
CA ASP A 54 -8.43 -6.94 4.74
C ASP A 54 -8.16 -5.44 4.45
N ASN A 55 -9.10 -4.57 4.82
CA ASN A 55 -8.97 -3.14 4.59
C ASN A 55 -8.05 -2.41 5.58
N LYS A 56 -7.42 -3.10 6.53
CA LYS A 56 -6.53 -2.53 7.56
C LYS A 56 -5.15 -3.15 7.54
N SER A 57 -5.03 -4.39 7.05
CA SER A 57 -3.79 -5.15 7.13
C SER A 57 -3.62 -6.17 6.01
N LEU A 58 -2.37 -6.54 5.76
CA LEU A 58 -1.96 -7.65 4.91
C LEU A 58 -0.94 -8.49 5.68
N THR A 59 -1.21 -9.75 5.89
CA THR A 59 -0.25 -10.71 6.44
C THR A 59 0.29 -11.59 5.33
N ILE A 60 1.61 -11.65 5.21
CA ILE A 60 2.32 -12.45 4.22
C ILE A 60 3.32 -13.40 4.88
N LYS A 61 3.66 -14.46 4.16
CA LYS A 61 4.83 -15.30 4.41
C LYS A 61 5.84 -15.05 3.28
N ILE A 62 7.08 -14.78 3.65
CA ILE A 62 8.21 -14.64 2.73
C ILE A 62 9.13 -15.84 2.95
N VAL A 63 9.64 -16.44 1.86
CA VAL A 63 10.62 -17.54 1.91
C VAL A 63 11.78 -17.20 0.98
N ASN A 64 12.99 -17.35 1.51
CA ASN A 64 14.21 -17.25 0.71
C ASN A 64 14.64 -18.65 0.24
N GLU A 65 14.16 -19.07 -0.93
CA GLU A 65 14.54 -20.35 -1.56
C GLU A 65 15.82 -20.23 -2.40
N THR A 66 16.50 -19.07 -2.36
CA THR A 66 17.77 -18.90 -3.09
C THR A 66 18.95 -19.35 -2.22
N ASP A 67 20.13 -19.44 -2.85
CA ASP A 67 21.40 -19.68 -2.17
C ASP A 67 22.08 -18.38 -1.66
N SER A 68 21.44 -17.24 -1.87
CA SER A 68 21.98 -15.92 -1.54
C SER A 68 21.33 -15.33 -0.30
N THR A 69 22.11 -14.59 0.50
CA THR A 69 21.57 -13.78 1.60
C THR A 69 20.98 -12.49 1.07
N TRP A 70 19.74 -12.19 1.48
CA TRP A 70 19.08 -10.93 1.15
C TRP A 70 19.20 -9.93 2.26
N GLN A 71 19.13 -8.67 1.90
CA GLN A 71 19.06 -7.54 2.82
C GLN A 71 17.86 -6.67 2.46
N SER A 72 17.25 -6.07 3.46
CA SER A 72 16.21 -5.07 3.28
C SER A 72 16.27 -4.05 4.41
N GLY A 73 15.77 -2.86 4.18
CA GLY A 73 15.45 -1.93 5.26
C GLY A 73 14.27 -2.44 6.09
N ASN A 74 13.86 -1.63 7.08
CA ASN A 74 12.73 -1.93 7.94
C ASN A 74 11.51 -2.41 7.12
N MET A 75 10.82 -3.47 7.57
CA MET A 75 9.60 -3.98 6.92
C MET A 75 8.47 -2.95 6.85
N LYS A 76 8.51 -1.90 7.68
CA LYS A 76 7.58 -0.77 7.58
C LYS A 76 7.87 0.15 6.39
N ASP A 77 9.04 0.05 5.78
CA ASP A 77 9.38 0.78 4.56
C ASP A 77 8.92 -0.01 3.34
N TYR A 78 7.67 0.18 2.95
CA TYR A 78 7.02 -0.44 1.79
C TYR A 78 6.17 0.60 1.07
N ARG A 79 5.90 0.35 -0.20
CA ARG A 79 4.95 1.11 -0.99
C ARG A 79 3.65 0.34 -1.16
N LEU A 80 2.53 1.04 -1.03
CA LEU A 80 1.21 0.51 -1.33
C LEU A 80 0.73 1.11 -2.65
N GLU A 81 0.22 0.26 -3.53
CA GLU A 81 -0.31 0.67 -4.81
C GLU A 81 -1.75 0.15 -4.97
N LYS A 82 -2.56 0.92 -5.69
CA LYS A 82 -3.95 0.59 -6.03
C LYS A 82 -4.12 0.46 -7.53
N LYS A 83 -4.81 -0.59 -7.97
CA LYS A 83 -5.18 -0.76 -9.38
C LYS A 83 -6.40 0.07 -9.72
N LYS A 84 -6.29 0.90 -10.75
CA LYS A 84 -7.36 1.74 -11.29
C LYS A 84 -7.26 1.73 -12.82
N ASP A 85 -8.37 1.46 -13.50
CA ASP A 85 -8.47 1.45 -14.97
C ASP A 85 -7.41 0.56 -15.67
N GLY A 86 -7.05 -0.56 -15.01
CA GLY A 86 -6.04 -1.51 -15.50
C GLY A 86 -4.59 -1.18 -15.11
N GLU A 87 -4.32 0.02 -14.62
CA GLU A 87 -2.99 0.52 -14.28
C GLU A 87 -2.80 0.62 -12.75
N TRP A 88 -1.54 0.61 -12.32
CA TRP A 88 -1.18 0.74 -10.91
C TRP A 88 -0.80 2.17 -10.57
N TYR A 89 -1.26 2.65 -9.42
CA TYR A 89 -0.99 3.99 -8.89
C TYR A 89 -0.52 3.88 -7.46
N GLU A 90 0.46 4.69 -7.06
CA GLU A 90 0.85 4.80 -5.67
C GLU A 90 -0.31 5.32 -4.83
N VAL A 91 -0.51 4.74 -3.64
CA VAL A 91 -1.45 5.26 -2.63
C VAL A 91 -0.75 6.34 -1.81
N ASN A 92 -1.30 7.54 -1.77
CA ASN A 92 -0.73 8.63 -0.99
C ASN A 92 -0.73 8.32 0.50
N GLN A 93 0.38 8.61 1.16
CA GLN A 93 0.49 8.47 2.61
C GLN A 93 -0.27 9.58 3.31
N ILE A 94 -0.89 9.25 4.46
CA ILE A 94 -1.51 10.22 5.34
C ILE A 94 -0.48 10.66 6.39
N GLY A 95 0.18 11.80 6.17
CA GLY A 95 1.15 12.37 7.08
C GLY A 95 2.60 11.94 6.82
N GLU A 96 3.50 12.43 7.67
CA GLU A 96 4.92 12.11 7.61
C GLU A 96 5.20 10.82 8.36
N TYR A 97 5.91 9.90 7.72
CA TYR A 97 6.34 8.65 8.32
C TYR A 97 7.87 8.61 8.42
N ALA A 98 8.38 8.54 9.63
CA ALA A 98 9.82 8.39 9.86
C ALA A 98 10.21 6.91 9.75
N ASN A 99 11.04 6.59 8.77
CA ASN A 99 11.64 5.26 8.67
C ASN A 99 12.80 5.16 9.67
N THR A 100 12.79 4.11 10.50
CA THR A 100 13.97 3.75 11.31
C THR A 100 14.96 3.00 10.42
N MET A 101 16.24 3.32 10.55
CA MET A 101 17.30 2.60 9.85
C MET A 101 17.54 1.24 10.53
N GLU A 102 16.70 0.27 10.22
CA GLU A 102 16.91 -1.13 10.59
C GLU A 102 17.32 -1.90 9.34
N LEU A 103 18.37 -2.68 9.46
CA LEU A 103 18.78 -3.63 8.43
C LEU A 103 18.22 -5.01 8.79
N MET A 104 17.43 -5.58 7.90
CA MET A 104 16.98 -6.96 7.99
C MET A 104 17.85 -7.83 7.07
N ILE A 105 18.24 -8.98 7.56
CA ILE A 105 19.05 -9.97 6.83
C ILE A 105 18.22 -11.26 6.75
N PHE A 106 18.09 -11.80 5.55
CA PHE A 106 17.42 -13.06 5.27
C PHE A 106 18.43 -14.07 4.74
N ALA A 107 18.74 -15.08 5.52
CA ALA A 107 19.62 -16.16 5.10
C ALA A 107 18.90 -17.10 4.11
N PRO A 108 19.65 -17.89 3.30
CA PRO A 108 19.09 -18.99 2.52
C PRO A 108 18.24 -19.93 3.37
N GLY A 109 17.03 -20.25 2.89
CA GLY A 109 16.06 -21.11 3.58
C GLY A 109 15.29 -20.43 4.70
N GLU A 110 15.51 -19.15 4.97
CA GLU A 110 14.81 -18.42 6.02
C GLU A 110 13.37 -18.09 5.60
N GLU A 111 12.47 -18.23 6.58
CA GLU A 111 11.05 -17.87 6.43
C GLU A 111 10.69 -16.74 7.40
N LEU A 112 9.89 -15.78 6.94
CA LEU A 112 9.34 -14.71 7.76
C LEU A 112 7.85 -14.55 7.51
N THR A 113 7.06 -14.54 8.58
CA THR A 113 5.68 -14.05 8.55
C THR A 113 5.65 -12.60 9.01
N HIS A 114 5.09 -11.71 8.20
CA HIS A 114 4.99 -10.29 8.51
C HIS A 114 3.59 -9.74 8.24
N THR A 115 3.14 -8.81 9.11
CA THR A 115 1.87 -8.11 8.93
C THR A 115 2.11 -6.62 8.67
N PHE A 116 1.73 -6.16 7.49
CA PHE A 116 1.65 -4.74 7.15
C PHE A 116 0.35 -4.17 7.70
N ASN A 117 0.44 -3.17 8.59
CA ASN A 117 -0.70 -2.42 9.08
C ASN A 117 -0.82 -1.12 8.28
N PHE A 118 -1.96 -0.93 7.61
CA PHE A 118 -2.17 0.23 6.74
C PHE A 118 -2.64 1.47 7.48
N ALA A 119 -3.27 1.29 8.66
CA ALA A 119 -3.99 2.35 9.37
C ALA A 119 -3.14 3.60 9.63
N ASP A 120 -1.90 3.41 10.06
CA ASP A 120 -1.01 4.52 10.46
C ASP A 120 -0.46 5.30 9.26
N ARG A 121 -0.31 4.65 8.12
CA ARG A 121 0.35 5.21 6.95
C ARG A 121 -0.58 5.56 5.79
N TYR A 122 -1.63 4.76 5.61
CA TYR A 122 -2.56 4.87 4.47
C TYR A 122 -4.02 4.96 4.89
N GLY A 123 -4.33 4.79 6.17
CA GLY A 123 -5.70 4.73 6.67
C GLY A 123 -6.39 3.40 6.36
N THR A 124 -7.73 3.42 6.42
CA THR A 124 -8.55 2.25 6.07
C THR A 124 -8.75 2.20 4.56
N LEU A 125 -8.33 1.10 3.93
CA LEU A 125 -8.42 0.94 2.48
C LEU A 125 -9.88 0.82 2.02
N THR A 126 -10.19 1.42 0.88
CA THR A 126 -11.48 1.25 0.20
C THR A 126 -11.48 -0.03 -0.63
N SER A 127 -12.65 -0.53 -1.02
CA SER A 127 -12.77 -1.69 -1.91
C SER A 127 -11.94 -1.51 -3.18
N GLY A 128 -11.27 -2.57 -3.63
CA GLY A 128 -10.44 -2.56 -4.82
C GLY A 128 -9.27 -3.54 -4.77
N LYS A 129 -8.49 -3.57 -5.84
CA LYS A 129 -7.27 -4.38 -5.94
C LYS A 129 -6.05 -3.56 -5.59
N TYR A 130 -5.23 -4.09 -4.70
CA TYR A 130 -4.01 -3.45 -4.18
C TYR A 130 -2.81 -4.35 -4.33
N ARG A 131 -1.62 -3.77 -4.16
CA ARG A 131 -0.39 -4.53 -3.95
C ARG A 131 0.56 -3.78 -3.01
N VAL A 132 1.27 -4.55 -2.19
CA VAL A 132 2.43 -4.09 -1.45
C VAL A 132 3.66 -4.37 -2.28
N VAL A 133 4.57 -3.39 -2.35
CA VAL A 133 5.86 -3.47 -3.03
C VAL A 133 6.96 -3.18 -2.03
N LYS A 134 7.88 -4.14 -1.85
CA LYS A 134 9.00 -4.05 -0.90
C LYS A 134 10.31 -4.36 -1.61
N ALA A 135 11.29 -3.45 -1.50
CA ALA A 135 12.62 -3.62 -2.06
C ALA A 135 13.51 -4.51 -1.17
N PHE A 136 14.29 -5.36 -1.82
CA PHE A 136 15.33 -6.20 -1.25
C PHE A 136 16.60 -6.12 -2.09
N TRP A 137 17.72 -6.44 -1.50
CA TRP A 137 19.02 -6.54 -2.15
C TRP A 137 19.63 -7.89 -1.84
N ALA A 138 19.98 -8.65 -2.88
CA ALA A 138 20.74 -9.88 -2.76
C ALA A 138 22.21 -9.62 -3.09
N ASN A 139 23.10 -10.12 -2.26
CA ASN A 139 24.53 -10.11 -2.57
C ASN A 139 24.82 -11.25 -3.54
N ARG A 140 25.32 -10.92 -4.73
CA ARG A 140 25.87 -11.94 -5.62
C ARG A 140 27.18 -12.46 -5.05
N THR A 141 27.28 -13.76 -4.92
CA THR A 141 28.47 -14.44 -4.38
C THR A 141 29.69 -14.32 -5.29
N ASP A 142 29.47 -14.00 -6.57
CA ASP A 142 30.49 -13.94 -7.61
C ASP A 142 31.03 -12.54 -7.95
N THR A 143 30.28 -11.45 -7.65
CA THR A 143 30.65 -10.10 -8.11
C THR A 143 30.73 -9.03 -7.03
N MET A 144 30.37 -9.29 -5.77
CA MET A 144 30.16 -8.29 -4.70
C MET A 144 29.15 -7.19 -5.06
N GLU A 145 28.44 -7.29 -6.16
CA GLU A 145 27.41 -6.33 -6.53
C GLU A 145 26.07 -6.71 -5.89
N ALA A 146 25.45 -5.75 -5.21
CA ALA A 146 24.10 -5.92 -4.70
C ALA A 146 23.10 -5.84 -5.86
N HIS A 147 22.29 -6.88 -6.01
CA HIS A 147 21.20 -6.92 -6.99
C HIS A 147 19.88 -6.55 -6.33
N GLU A 148 19.29 -5.43 -6.75
CA GLU A 148 17.98 -5.01 -6.24
C GLU A 148 16.86 -5.81 -6.91
N PHE A 149 15.92 -6.28 -6.09
CA PHE A 149 14.69 -6.91 -6.55
C PHE A 149 13.51 -6.52 -5.64
N TYR A 150 12.30 -6.83 -6.06
CA TYR A 150 11.10 -6.44 -5.35
C TYR A 150 10.21 -7.64 -5.08
N LEU A 151 9.74 -7.76 -3.84
CA LEU A 151 8.60 -8.60 -3.52
C LEU A 151 7.32 -7.80 -3.76
N VAL A 152 6.43 -8.37 -4.57
CA VAL A 152 5.16 -7.74 -4.95
C VAL A 152 4.03 -8.66 -4.54
N CYS A 153 3.18 -8.20 -3.61
CA CYS A 153 2.05 -8.95 -3.10
C CYS A 153 0.74 -8.29 -3.51
N GLU A 154 0.00 -8.91 -4.42
CA GLU A 154 -1.33 -8.45 -4.82
C GLU A 154 -2.41 -9.03 -3.89
N PHE A 155 -3.42 -8.23 -3.56
CA PHE A 155 -4.56 -8.64 -2.74
C PHE A 155 -5.80 -7.82 -3.06
N ASP A 156 -6.98 -8.34 -2.69
CA ASP A 156 -8.26 -7.69 -2.91
C ASP A 156 -8.87 -7.25 -1.57
N VAL A 157 -9.37 -6.01 -1.53
CA VAL A 157 -10.18 -5.47 -0.44
C VAL A 157 -11.64 -5.44 -0.90
N LYS A 158 -12.52 -6.10 -0.14
CA LYS A 158 -13.96 -6.22 -0.43
C LYS A 158 -14.77 -5.11 0.20
#